data_99996a37a5246deef656b6f4d87ee3cb
#
_entry.id   99996a37a5246deef656b6f4d87ee3cb
#
_cell.length_a   1.000
_cell.length_b   1.000
_cell.length_c   1.000
_cell.angle_alpha   90.00
_cell.angle_beta   90.00
_cell.angle_gamma   90.00
#
_symmetry.space_group_name_H-M   'P 1'
#
loop_
_entity.id
_entity.type
_entity.pdbx_description
1 polymer ?
#
loop_
_entity_poly.entity_id
_entity_poly.type
_entity_poly.pdbx_seq_one_letter_code
_entity_poly.pdbx_strand_id
1 'polypeptide(L)'
;MKHKKDKDLSEAHFDELIHKAWNKPVKTNSVKLWKRIDKSTKRPNYVFWKSIAAVLVIAFLTTASLTIFNPDAPTEMVEVTNTGRTPKEVLLDDGSKILLNRNSSISYSTKNTRTLKLNGEAFFEVKKDDNKPFIVNTAELNLRVLGTSFNVNAYKNAKETLVSLVEGKLKVTALKHQEKYLSPGEELVFNKENKRIHLNTFNSNSVLAWKSSLIKCDNTSLDFLIDRLENYYNIKIDNKTDFSNCVISGEFRSDLSLAEIIEIISFSHNIEFKALNEKEYKIEGNICE
;
A
#
# COMPACT_ATOMS: atom_id res chain seq x y z
N MET A 1 50.73 -2.93 -102.92
CA MET A 1 51.88 -2.38 -102.17
C MET A 1 51.66 -0.93 -101.65
N LYS A 2 50.46 -0.38 -101.66
CA LYS A 2 50.20 1.02 -101.18
C LYS A 2 49.59 1.16 -99.78
N HIS A 3 48.99 0.11 -99.24
CA HIS A 3 48.30 0.22 -97.91
C HIS A 3 49.22 0.11 -96.67
N LYS A 4 50.47 -0.34 -96.78
CA LYS A 4 51.37 -0.55 -95.64
C LYS A 4 52.16 0.73 -95.24
N LYS A 5 52.28 1.66 -96.14
CA LYS A 5 53.03 2.93 -95.86
C LYS A 5 52.26 4.02 -95.20
N ASP A 6 50.93 4.05 -95.38
CA ASP A 6 50.10 5.10 -94.76
C ASP A 6 49.83 4.78 -93.27
N LYS A 7 49.86 3.51 -92.85
CA LYS A 7 49.66 3.12 -91.46
C LYS A 7 50.84 3.43 -90.54
N ASP A 8 52.05 3.17 -91.09
CA ASP A 8 53.29 3.47 -90.36
C ASP A 8 53.55 4.99 -90.17
N LEU A 9 53.07 5.80 -91.11
CA LEU A 9 53.15 7.27 -91.00
C LEU A 9 52.17 7.84 -89.97
N SER A 10 51.04 7.19 -89.77
CA SER A 10 50.05 7.63 -88.78
C SER A 10 50.46 7.25 -87.35
N GLU A 11 51.03 6.08 -87.11
CA GLU A 11 51.56 5.66 -85.84
C GLU A 11 52.75 6.50 -85.37
N ALA A 12 53.74 6.74 -86.30
CA ALA A 12 54.87 7.59 -85.96
C ALA A 12 54.46 9.04 -85.62
N HIS A 13 53.46 9.56 -86.30
CA HIS A 13 52.96 10.91 -86.03
C HIS A 13 52.17 10.94 -84.72
N PHE A 14 51.45 9.87 -84.37
CA PHE A 14 50.73 9.73 -83.09
C PHE A 14 51.69 9.64 -81.90
N ASP A 15 52.75 8.83 -82.03
CA ASP A 15 53.80 8.71 -81.02
C ASP A 15 54.56 10.03 -80.81
N GLU A 16 54.81 10.78 -81.87
CA GLU A 16 55.44 12.13 -81.77
C GLU A 16 54.50 13.10 -81.01
N LEU A 17 53.19 13.06 -81.26
CA LEU A 17 52.21 13.88 -80.56
C LEU A 17 52.09 13.51 -79.09
N ILE A 18 52.10 12.23 -78.79
CA ILE A 18 52.08 11.74 -77.41
C ILE A 18 53.35 12.16 -76.66
N HIS A 19 54.54 11.98 -77.29
CA HIS A 19 55.81 12.40 -76.70
C HIS A 19 55.89 13.91 -76.49
N LYS A 20 55.31 14.70 -77.36
CA LYS A 20 55.26 16.15 -77.28
C LYS A 20 54.22 16.63 -76.23
N ALA A 21 53.18 15.88 -76.06
CA ALA A 21 52.18 16.13 -75.00
C ALA A 21 52.68 15.73 -73.57
N TRP A 22 53.40 14.59 -73.53
CA TRP A 22 53.93 14.06 -72.26
C TRP A 22 55.11 14.88 -71.72
N ASN A 23 55.97 15.38 -72.58
CA ASN A 23 57.15 16.16 -72.21
C ASN A 23 56.85 17.66 -72.01
N LYS A 24 55.61 18.12 -72.15
CA LYS A 24 55.26 19.48 -71.76
C LYS A 24 55.33 19.63 -70.26
N PRO A 25 56.22 20.49 -69.72
CA PRO A 25 56.25 20.73 -68.31
C PRO A 25 54.89 21.36 -67.88
N VAL A 26 54.05 20.56 -67.20
CA VAL A 26 52.85 21.10 -66.62
C VAL A 26 53.28 22.04 -65.48
N LYS A 27 53.27 23.33 -65.72
CA LYS A 27 53.46 24.35 -64.69
C LYS A 27 52.24 24.30 -63.78
N THR A 28 52.10 23.24 -62.99
CA THR A 28 51.13 23.17 -61.93
C THR A 28 51.63 24.06 -60.80
N ASN A 29 50.89 25.11 -60.54
CA ASN A 29 51.14 25.99 -59.39
C ASN A 29 50.65 25.25 -58.13
N SER A 30 51.44 24.22 -57.76
CA SER A 30 51.13 23.30 -56.68
C SER A 30 50.81 24.04 -55.39
N VAL A 31 51.45 25.17 -55.14
CA VAL A 31 51.18 26.02 -53.96
C VAL A 31 49.74 26.57 -53.95
N LYS A 32 49.20 26.94 -55.15
CA LYS A 32 47.81 27.41 -55.26
C LYS A 32 46.79 26.27 -55.10
N LEU A 33 47.13 25.08 -55.58
CA LEU A 33 46.30 23.88 -55.42
C LEU A 33 46.28 23.43 -53.97
N TRP A 34 47.39 23.35 -53.30
CA TRP A 34 47.48 23.02 -51.91
C TRP A 34 46.72 24.04 -50.99
N LYS A 35 46.86 25.33 -51.26
CA LYS A 35 46.10 26.37 -50.58
C LYS A 35 44.57 26.25 -50.78
N ARG A 36 44.12 25.73 -51.91
CA ARG A 36 42.70 25.50 -52.19
C ARG A 36 42.15 24.27 -51.45
N ILE A 37 42.98 23.20 -51.40
CA ILE A 37 42.63 21.99 -50.64
C ILE A 37 42.64 22.28 -49.17
N ASP A 38 43.61 22.99 -48.65
CA ASP A 38 43.68 23.33 -47.21
C ASP A 38 42.52 24.25 -46.74
N LYS A 39 41.99 25.08 -47.65
CA LYS A 39 40.81 25.92 -47.37
C LYS A 39 39.53 25.14 -47.41
N SER A 40 39.44 23.98 -48.10
CA SER A 40 38.25 23.12 -48.16
C SER A 40 38.22 22.07 -47.05
N THR A 41 39.34 21.75 -46.45
CA THR A 41 39.49 20.84 -45.31
C THR A 41 39.56 21.61 -44.00
N LYS A 42 38.76 22.69 -43.81
CA LYS A 42 38.55 23.19 -42.46
C LYS A 42 37.96 22.05 -41.64
N ARG A 43 38.80 21.45 -40.82
CA ARG A 43 38.38 20.40 -39.86
C ARG A 43 37.15 20.94 -39.11
N PRO A 44 36.03 20.21 -39.12
CA PRO A 44 34.87 20.64 -38.36
C PRO A 44 35.35 20.91 -36.94
N ASN A 45 34.94 22.03 -36.37
CA ASN A 45 35.33 22.43 -35.01
C ASN A 45 34.97 21.32 -34.05
N TYR A 46 35.92 20.41 -33.81
CA TYR A 46 35.74 19.21 -32.95
C TYR A 46 35.25 19.59 -31.53
N VAL A 47 35.62 20.77 -31.10
CA VAL A 47 35.14 21.36 -29.85
C VAL A 47 33.61 21.60 -29.89
N PHE A 48 33.10 22.11 -31.02
CA PHE A 48 31.68 22.36 -31.23
C PHE A 48 30.87 21.05 -31.22
N TRP A 49 31.32 20.01 -31.88
CA TRP A 49 30.66 18.71 -31.87
C TRP A 49 30.72 18.02 -30.50
N LYS A 50 31.81 18.18 -29.75
CA LYS A 50 31.91 17.72 -28.36
C LYS A 50 30.92 18.44 -27.44
N SER A 51 30.74 19.74 -27.63
CA SER A 51 29.78 20.52 -26.86
C SER A 51 28.34 20.06 -27.10
N ILE A 52 27.98 19.78 -28.38
CA ILE A 52 26.64 19.25 -28.70
C ILE A 52 26.46 17.86 -28.10
N ALA A 53 27.44 16.98 -28.19
CA ALA A 53 27.38 15.65 -27.61
C ALA A 53 27.21 15.71 -26.06
N ALA A 54 27.95 16.61 -25.40
CA ALA A 54 27.81 16.81 -23.94
C ALA A 54 26.42 17.30 -23.56
N VAL A 55 25.84 18.25 -24.30
CA VAL A 55 24.49 18.75 -24.07
C VAL A 55 23.43 17.63 -24.24
N LEU A 56 23.57 16.79 -25.28
CA LEU A 56 22.67 15.66 -25.52
C LEU A 56 22.78 14.61 -24.42
N VAL A 57 24.00 14.32 -23.93
CA VAL A 57 24.18 13.39 -22.80
C VAL A 57 23.57 13.96 -21.53
N ILE A 58 23.77 15.24 -21.23
CA ILE A 58 23.16 15.89 -20.08
C ILE A 58 21.63 15.90 -20.20
N ALA A 59 21.08 16.23 -21.36
CA ALA A 59 19.65 16.19 -21.63
C ALA A 59 19.08 14.77 -21.49
N PHE A 60 19.80 13.75 -21.97
CA PHE A 60 19.40 12.35 -21.79
C PHE A 60 19.47 11.91 -20.33
N LEU A 61 20.54 12.28 -19.61
CA LEU A 61 20.66 11.95 -18.18
C LEU A 61 19.61 12.69 -17.33
N THR A 62 19.28 13.93 -17.67
CA THR A 62 18.22 14.67 -16.95
C THR A 62 16.84 14.10 -17.25
N THR A 63 16.52 13.76 -18.49
CA THR A 63 15.26 13.11 -18.85
C THR A 63 15.16 11.69 -18.25
N ALA A 64 16.22 10.91 -18.30
CA ALA A 64 16.29 9.59 -17.66
C ALA A 64 16.15 9.71 -16.14
N SER A 65 16.78 10.69 -15.50
CA SER A 65 16.62 10.98 -14.08
C SER A 65 15.18 11.37 -13.74
N LEU A 66 14.54 12.24 -14.51
CA LEU A 66 13.16 12.64 -14.31
C LEU A 66 12.17 11.48 -14.51
N THR A 67 12.46 10.51 -15.38
CA THR A 67 11.60 9.33 -15.58
C THR A 67 11.83 8.25 -14.52
N ILE A 68 13.07 8.07 -14.05
CA ILE A 68 13.42 7.07 -13.03
C ILE A 68 13.09 7.58 -11.63
N PHE A 69 13.24 8.88 -11.37
CA PHE A 69 12.91 9.52 -10.09
C PHE A 69 11.55 10.26 -10.11
N ASN A 70 10.58 9.78 -10.90
CA ASN A 70 9.21 10.28 -10.75
C ASN A 70 8.54 9.51 -9.61
N PRO A 71 8.66 9.95 -8.34
CA PRO A 71 7.98 9.31 -7.21
C PRO A 71 6.47 9.52 -7.24
N ASP A 72 5.97 10.38 -8.14
CA ASP A 72 4.60 10.92 -8.13
C ASP A 72 3.69 10.33 -9.23
N ALA A 73 3.92 9.11 -9.70
CA ALA A 73 2.80 8.42 -10.32
C ALA A 73 1.71 8.26 -9.23
N PRO A 74 0.51 8.85 -9.41
CA PRO A 74 -0.52 8.78 -8.39
C PRO A 74 -0.73 7.34 -7.99
N THR A 75 -0.42 7.05 -6.73
CA THR A 75 -0.61 5.71 -6.18
C THR A 75 -2.10 5.56 -5.97
N GLU A 76 -2.73 4.74 -6.78
CA GLU A 76 -4.15 4.47 -6.64
C GLU A 76 -4.39 3.81 -5.28
N MET A 77 -5.21 4.47 -4.46
CA MET A 77 -5.64 3.96 -3.16
C MET A 77 -6.99 3.27 -3.32
N VAL A 78 -7.04 2.04 -2.88
CA VAL A 78 -8.29 1.27 -2.79
C VAL A 78 -8.81 1.39 -1.38
N GLU A 79 -10.08 1.75 -1.24
CA GLU A 79 -10.79 1.69 0.03
C GLU A 79 -11.93 0.68 -0.07
N VAL A 80 -11.97 -0.25 0.88
CA VAL A 80 -13.02 -1.25 0.99
C VAL A 80 -13.71 -1.07 2.32
N THR A 81 -15.01 -0.81 2.28
CA THR A 81 -15.86 -0.64 3.47
C THR A 81 -16.90 -1.75 3.55
N ASN A 82 -17.18 -2.20 4.77
CA ASN A 82 -18.31 -3.06 5.08
C ASN A 82 -19.36 -2.27 5.87
N THR A 83 -20.44 -1.90 5.19
CA THR A 83 -21.64 -1.29 5.82
C THR A 83 -22.77 -2.32 6.04
N GLY A 84 -22.55 -3.55 5.60
CA GLY A 84 -23.49 -4.66 5.73
C GLY A 84 -23.55 -5.23 7.16
N ARG A 85 -24.53 -6.09 7.40
CA ARG A 85 -24.70 -6.77 8.68
C ARG A 85 -23.83 -8.02 8.83
N THR A 86 -23.42 -8.62 7.72
CA THR A 86 -22.56 -9.80 7.68
C THR A 86 -21.12 -9.41 7.42
N PRO A 87 -20.14 -10.19 7.89
CA PRO A 87 -18.74 -9.98 7.57
C PRO A 87 -18.48 -10.00 6.07
N LYS A 88 -17.60 -9.10 5.60
CA LYS A 88 -17.22 -8.97 4.19
C LYS A 88 -15.80 -9.49 3.98
N GLU A 89 -15.65 -10.48 3.11
CA GLU A 89 -14.34 -11.00 2.74
C GLU A 89 -13.66 -10.12 1.67
N VAL A 90 -12.37 -9.88 1.85
CA VAL A 90 -11.48 -9.21 0.90
C VAL A 90 -10.27 -10.09 0.67
N LEU A 91 -10.05 -10.49 -0.58
CA LEU A 91 -8.87 -11.25 -1.00
C LEU A 91 -7.87 -10.26 -1.61
N LEU A 92 -6.65 -10.23 -1.08
CA LEU A 92 -5.56 -9.41 -1.60
C LEU A 92 -4.76 -10.18 -2.66
N ASP A 93 -4.04 -9.44 -3.51
CA ASP A 93 -3.23 -10.01 -4.60
C ASP A 93 -2.11 -10.95 -4.12
N ASP A 94 -1.63 -10.76 -2.89
CA ASP A 94 -0.63 -11.65 -2.29
C ASP A 94 -1.23 -12.97 -1.78
N GLY A 95 -2.55 -13.13 -1.88
CA GLY A 95 -3.31 -14.28 -1.40
C GLY A 95 -3.66 -14.21 0.08
N SER A 96 -3.39 -13.10 0.76
CA SER A 96 -3.88 -12.84 2.12
C SER A 96 -5.38 -12.57 2.10
N LYS A 97 -6.09 -13.06 3.12
CA LYS A 97 -7.53 -12.86 3.28
C LYS A 97 -7.81 -11.96 4.47
N ILE A 98 -8.74 -11.04 4.28
CA ILE A 98 -9.21 -10.13 5.31
C ILE A 98 -10.71 -10.27 5.42
N LEU A 99 -11.20 -10.54 6.60
CA LEU A 99 -12.62 -10.53 6.89
C LEU A 99 -12.92 -9.23 7.64
N LEU A 100 -13.74 -8.35 7.07
CA LEU A 100 -14.12 -7.08 7.68
C LEU A 100 -15.42 -7.24 8.43
N ASN A 101 -15.45 -6.85 9.71
CA ASN A 101 -16.66 -6.76 10.48
C ASN A 101 -17.51 -5.55 10.01
N ARG A 102 -18.71 -5.43 10.51
CA ARG A 102 -19.62 -4.31 10.25
C ARG A 102 -18.98 -2.97 10.64
N ASN A 103 -19.31 -1.90 9.91
CA ASN A 103 -18.79 -0.53 10.11
C ASN A 103 -17.25 -0.46 10.10
N SER A 104 -16.63 -1.34 9.35
CA SER A 104 -15.17 -1.41 9.25
C SER A 104 -14.70 -1.10 7.84
N SER A 105 -13.54 -0.50 7.72
CA SER A 105 -12.90 -0.21 6.43
C SER A 105 -11.40 -0.46 6.46
N ILE A 106 -10.88 -0.87 5.31
CA ILE A 106 -9.44 -0.91 5.03
C ILE A 106 -9.13 -0.02 3.84
N SER A 107 -7.95 0.59 3.88
CA SER A 107 -7.41 1.30 2.72
C SER A 107 -5.97 0.89 2.47
N TYR A 108 -5.62 0.62 1.22
CA TYR A 108 -4.30 0.19 0.79
C TYR A 108 -3.98 0.68 -0.62
N SER A 109 -2.69 0.68 -0.96
CA SER A 109 -2.23 1.02 -2.30
C SER A 109 -2.24 -0.21 -3.21
N THR A 110 -2.67 -0.05 -4.48
CA THR A 110 -2.56 -1.10 -5.50
C THR A 110 -1.13 -1.54 -5.77
N LYS A 111 -0.14 -0.64 -5.55
CA LYS A 111 1.28 -0.96 -5.68
C LYS A 111 1.87 -1.72 -4.48
N ASN A 112 1.22 -1.64 -3.32
CA ASN A 112 1.68 -2.29 -2.09
C ASN A 112 0.48 -2.74 -1.25
N THR A 113 -0.07 -3.89 -1.58
CA THR A 113 -1.23 -4.49 -0.91
C THR A 113 -0.89 -5.04 0.49
N ARG A 114 0.41 -5.17 0.83
CA ARG A 114 0.85 -5.64 2.15
C ARG A 114 1.00 -4.54 3.21
N THR A 115 0.64 -3.30 2.87
CA THR A 115 0.57 -2.20 3.84
C THR A 115 -0.79 -1.54 3.74
N LEU A 116 -1.56 -1.62 4.82
CA LEU A 116 -2.91 -1.10 4.85
C LEU A 116 -3.20 -0.33 6.14
N LYS A 117 -4.26 0.48 6.07
CA LYS A 117 -4.86 1.12 7.24
C LYS A 117 -6.17 0.43 7.55
N LEU A 118 -6.46 0.23 8.83
CA LEU A 118 -7.71 -0.32 9.34
C LEU A 118 -8.42 0.71 10.20
N ASN A 119 -9.73 0.84 9.98
CA ASN A 119 -10.65 1.45 10.92
C ASN A 119 -11.80 0.46 11.17
N GLY A 120 -12.10 0.18 12.44
CA GLY A 120 -13.07 -0.85 12.82
C GLY A 120 -12.44 -2.17 13.17
N GLU A 121 -13.12 -3.28 12.92
CA GLU A 121 -12.66 -4.62 13.27
C GLU A 121 -12.46 -5.49 12.04
N ALA A 122 -11.33 -6.21 12.02
CA ALA A 122 -11.02 -7.14 10.96
C ALA A 122 -10.22 -8.35 11.48
N PHE A 123 -10.48 -9.50 10.87
CA PHE A 123 -9.67 -10.69 11.02
C PHE A 123 -8.78 -10.87 9.79
N PHE A 124 -7.50 -11.13 10.03
CA PHE A 124 -6.48 -11.27 9.01
C PHE A 124 -5.96 -12.70 8.96
N GLU A 125 -5.93 -13.29 7.79
CA GLU A 125 -5.21 -14.52 7.47
C GLU A 125 -4.12 -14.18 6.47
N VAL A 126 -2.96 -13.80 6.99
CA VAL A 126 -1.86 -13.30 6.18
C VAL A 126 -1.04 -14.46 5.62
N LYS A 127 -0.92 -14.51 4.29
CA LYS A 127 -0.04 -15.47 3.62
C LYS A 127 1.41 -15.23 4.00
N LYS A 128 2.10 -16.34 4.35
CA LYS A 128 3.50 -16.28 4.77
C LYS A 128 4.42 -15.78 3.66
N ASP A 129 5.21 -14.75 3.97
CA ASP A 129 6.31 -14.24 3.17
C ASP A 129 7.37 -13.63 4.09
N ASP A 130 8.48 -14.33 4.26
CA ASP A 130 9.56 -13.92 5.18
C ASP A 130 10.34 -12.70 4.68
N ASN A 131 10.24 -12.37 3.37
CA ASN A 131 10.95 -11.25 2.75
C ASN A 131 10.11 -9.96 2.68
N LYS A 132 8.78 -10.08 2.74
CA LYS A 132 7.86 -8.95 2.59
C LYS A 132 6.91 -8.91 3.79
N PRO A 133 7.20 -8.10 4.80
CA PRO A 133 6.31 -7.98 5.95
C PRO A 133 4.94 -7.42 5.55
N PHE A 134 3.90 -7.92 6.22
CA PHE A 134 2.55 -7.38 6.14
C PHE A 134 2.34 -6.41 7.28
N ILE A 135 1.84 -5.21 6.98
CA ILE A 135 1.72 -4.10 7.93
C ILE A 135 0.26 -3.65 8.00
N VAL A 136 -0.28 -3.63 9.20
CA VAL A 136 -1.61 -3.04 9.48
C VAL A 136 -1.42 -1.83 10.38
N ASN A 137 -1.86 -0.67 9.91
CA ASN A 137 -1.86 0.56 10.66
C ASN A 137 -3.28 0.83 11.18
N THR A 138 -3.41 1.05 12.47
CA THR A 138 -4.60 1.66 13.08
C THR A 138 -4.31 3.12 13.44
N ALA A 139 -5.22 3.79 14.12
CA ALA A 139 -4.98 5.15 14.62
C ALA A 139 -3.84 5.19 15.65
N GLU A 140 -3.70 4.14 16.46
CA GLU A 140 -2.80 4.11 17.61
C GLU A 140 -1.64 3.12 17.47
N LEU A 141 -1.83 2.05 16.67
CA LEU A 141 -0.92 0.91 16.62
C LEU A 141 -0.44 0.65 15.20
N ASN A 142 0.81 0.25 15.07
CA ASN A 142 1.40 -0.36 13.88
C ASN A 142 1.66 -1.83 14.17
N LEU A 143 1.08 -2.70 13.35
CA LEU A 143 1.16 -4.16 13.47
C LEU A 143 1.99 -4.70 12.33
N ARG A 144 2.95 -5.56 12.64
CA ARG A 144 3.84 -6.16 11.65
C ARG A 144 3.89 -7.67 11.80
N VAL A 145 3.64 -8.37 10.70
CA VAL A 145 3.64 -9.85 10.64
C VAL A 145 4.31 -10.34 9.37
N LEU A 146 4.68 -11.63 9.33
CA LEU A 146 5.24 -12.30 8.14
C LEU A 146 4.32 -13.39 7.57
N GLY A 147 3.42 -13.93 8.38
CA GLY A 147 2.46 -14.97 8.03
C GLY A 147 1.75 -15.39 9.31
N THR A 148 0.54 -14.90 9.52
CA THR A 148 -0.05 -14.81 10.85
C THR A 148 -1.56 -14.71 10.73
N SER A 149 -2.29 -15.37 11.64
CA SER A 149 -3.73 -15.21 11.79
C SER A 149 -4.04 -14.44 13.06
N PHE A 150 -4.71 -13.29 12.94
CA PHE A 150 -4.96 -12.41 14.08
C PHE A 150 -6.22 -11.55 13.88
N ASN A 151 -6.81 -11.11 14.98
CA ASN A 151 -7.93 -10.17 15.01
C ASN A 151 -7.45 -8.79 15.47
N VAL A 152 -8.02 -7.75 14.89
CA VAL A 152 -7.80 -6.37 15.32
C VAL A 152 -9.15 -5.69 15.47
N ASN A 153 -9.43 -5.19 16.67
CA ASN A 153 -10.60 -4.35 16.94
C ASN A 153 -10.09 -2.94 17.27
N ALA A 154 -10.24 -2.03 16.31
CA ALA A 154 -9.73 -0.67 16.36
C ALA A 154 -10.80 0.35 15.93
N TYR A 155 -12.02 0.21 16.42
CA TYR A 155 -13.07 1.19 16.18
C TYR A 155 -12.68 2.54 16.79
N LYS A 156 -12.87 3.61 16.02
CA LYS A 156 -12.46 4.96 16.43
C LYS A 156 -13.09 5.38 17.78
N ASN A 157 -14.34 5.02 17.99
CA ASN A 157 -15.12 5.43 19.18
C ASN A 157 -14.95 4.48 20.37
N ALA A 158 -14.33 3.31 20.20
CA ALA A 158 -14.07 2.39 21.30
C ALA A 158 -13.02 2.98 22.25
N LYS A 159 -13.16 2.69 23.54
CA LYS A 159 -12.21 3.10 24.59
C LYS A 159 -10.83 2.43 24.42
N GLU A 160 -10.82 1.27 23.79
CA GLU A 160 -9.65 0.42 23.65
C GLU A 160 -9.43 -0.04 22.20
N THR A 161 -8.19 -0.34 21.86
CA THR A 161 -7.83 -1.08 20.67
C THR A 161 -7.30 -2.44 21.10
N LEU A 162 -7.92 -3.51 20.55
CA LEU A 162 -7.61 -4.90 20.90
C LEU A 162 -6.92 -5.58 19.74
N VAL A 163 -5.86 -6.34 20.03
CA VAL A 163 -5.12 -7.13 19.04
C VAL A 163 -4.93 -8.52 19.57
N SER A 164 -5.62 -9.51 19.03
CA SER A 164 -5.64 -10.89 19.50
C SER A 164 -4.95 -11.82 18.51
N LEU A 165 -3.88 -12.50 18.92
CA LEU A 165 -3.10 -13.38 18.07
C LEU A 165 -3.58 -14.83 18.14
N VAL A 166 -4.01 -15.36 16.99
CA VAL A 166 -4.48 -16.75 16.88
C VAL A 166 -3.35 -17.69 16.51
N GLU A 167 -2.54 -17.32 15.49
CA GLU A 167 -1.45 -18.15 14.99
C GLU A 167 -0.31 -17.29 14.48
N GLY A 168 0.92 -17.76 14.63
CA GLY A 168 2.13 -17.13 14.12
C GLY A 168 2.81 -16.22 15.13
N LYS A 169 3.35 -15.09 14.67
CA LYS A 169 4.02 -14.07 15.49
C LYS A 169 3.59 -12.69 15.04
N LEU A 170 3.34 -11.82 15.99
CA LEU A 170 2.90 -10.46 15.72
C LEU A 170 3.72 -9.47 16.55
N LYS A 171 4.29 -8.47 15.87
CA LYS A 171 4.94 -7.34 16.49
C LYS A 171 3.99 -6.15 16.48
N VAL A 172 3.75 -5.56 17.64
CA VAL A 172 2.96 -4.34 17.81
C VAL A 172 3.87 -3.21 18.22
N THR A 173 3.77 -2.09 17.53
CA THR A 173 4.44 -0.84 17.91
C THR A 173 3.37 0.21 18.20
N ALA A 174 3.35 0.71 19.42
CA ALA A 174 2.46 1.79 19.84
C ALA A 174 3.16 3.16 19.78
N LEU A 175 2.43 4.22 20.11
CA LEU A 175 2.97 5.56 20.28
C LEU A 175 4.18 5.54 21.24
N LYS A 176 5.16 6.43 20.95
CA LYS A 176 6.46 6.49 21.67
C LYS A 176 7.35 5.24 21.50
N HIS A 177 7.19 4.50 20.38
CA HIS A 177 8.00 3.32 20.04
C HIS A 177 8.00 2.19 21.09
N GLN A 178 6.90 2.05 21.84
CA GLN A 178 6.71 0.89 22.71
C GLN A 178 6.43 -0.33 21.85
N GLU A 179 7.35 -1.28 21.86
CA GLU A 179 7.24 -2.52 21.10
C GLU A 179 6.80 -3.66 22.01
N LYS A 180 5.86 -4.47 21.52
CA LYS A 180 5.42 -5.71 22.13
C LYS A 180 5.37 -6.81 21.08
N TYR A 181 5.66 -8.02 21.51
CA TYR A 181 5.50 -9.22 20.69
C TYR A 181 4.42 -10.09 21.32
N LEU A 182 3.51 -10.59 20.49
CA LEU A 182 2.46 -11.48 20.94
C LEU A 182 2.78 -12.90 20.49
N SER A 183 2.40 -13.84 21.37
CA SER A 183 2.33 -15.28 21.12
C SER A 183 0.87 -15.71 20.89
N PRO A 184 0.62 -16.85 20.21
CA PRO A 184 -0.74 -17.37 20.05
C PRO A 184 -1.47 -17.51 21.37
N GLY A 185 -2.74 -17.05 21.42
CA GLY A 185 -3.58 -17.00 22.63
C GLY A 185 -3.43 -15.73 23.44
N GLU A 186 -2.49 -14.84 23.10
CA GLU A 186 -2.34 -13.53 23.75
C GLU A 186 -3.12 -12.44 23.02
N GLU A 187 -3.64 -11.51 23.81
CA GLU A 187 -4.32 -10.29 23.38
C GLU A 187 -3.64 -9.07 23.97
N LEU A 188 -3.33 -8.10 23.12
CA LEU A 188 -2.87 -6.79 23.52
C LEU A 188 -4.07 -5.84 23.59
N VAL A 189 -4.24 -5.23 24.73
CA VAL A 189 -5.23 -4.19 25.02
C VAL A 189 -4.50 -2.85 25.11
N PHE A 190 -4.81 -1.94 24.19
CA PHE A 190 -4.31 -0.57 24.21
C PHE A 190 -5.45 0.37 24.66
N ASN A 191 -5.33 0.93 25.85
CA ASN A 191 -6.28 1.91 26.34
C ASN A 191 -6.00 3.28 25.73
N LYS A 192 -6.99 3.85 25.04
CA LYS A 192 -6.84 5.08 24.24
C LYS A 192 -6.75 6.35 25.11
N GLU A 193 -7.31 6.32 26.31
CA GLU A 193 -7.32 7.45 27.22
C GLU A 193 -5.96 7.63 27.90
N ASN A 194 -5.49 6.61 28.60
CA ASN A 194 -4.27 6.66 29.38
C ASN A 194 -3.01 6.20 28.60
N LYS A 195 -3.19 5.71 27.35
CA LYS A 195 -2.13 5.23 26.46
C LYS A 195 -1.31 4.05 27.01
N ARG A 196 -1.92 3.25 27.89
CA ARG A 196 -1.29 2.07 28.48
C ARG A 196 -1.58 0.82 27.66
N ILE A 197 -0.64 -0.11 27.71
CA ILE A 197 -0.74 -1.43 27.08
C ILE A 197 -0.79 -2.48 28.18
N HIS A 198 -1.75 -3.39 28.06
CA HIS A 198 -1.86 -4.61 28.85
C HIS A 198 -1.82 -5.82 27.93
N LEU A 199 -1.27 -6.93 28.41
CA LEU A 199 -1.32 -8.22 27.72
C LEU A 199 -2.18 -9.16 28.55
N ASN A 200 -3.18 -9.76 27.92
CA ASN A 200 -4.10 -10.70 28.50
C ASN A 200 -4.12 -11.99 27.66
N THR A 201 -4.72 -13.04 28.16
CA THR A 201 -5.17 -14.18 27.35
C THR A 201 -6.59 -13.90 26.89
N PHE A 202 -6.99 -14.45 25.74
CA PHE A 202 -8.34 -14.27 25.21
C PHE A 202 -9.02 -15.62 24.89
N ASN A 203 -10.36 -15.62 24.96
CA ASN A 203 -11.16 -16.74 24.48
C ASN A 203 -11.45 -16.57 22.99
N SER A 204 -10.84 -17.41 22.15
CA SER A 204 -10.99 -17.34 20.69
C SER A 204 -12.46 -17.49 20.26
N ASN A 205 -13.26 -18.29 20.96
CA ASN A 205 -14.68 -18.48 20.64
C ASN A 205 -15.50 -17.21 20.83
N SER A 206 -15.15 -16.38 21.82
CA SER A 206 -15.82 -15.11 22.05
C SER A 206 -15.31 -14.00 21.13
N VAL A 207 -13.98 -13.87 21.01
CA VAL A 207 -13.36 -12.80 20.19
C VAL A 207 -13.67 -12.97 18.70
N LEU A 208 -13.73 -14.22 18.21
CA LEU A 208 -13.95 -14.53 16.79
C LEU A 208 -15.40 -14.90 16.45
N ALA A 209 -16.33 -14.84 17.41
CA ALA A 209 -17.74 -15.17 17.18
C ALA A 209 -18.37 -14.36 16.05
N TRP A 210 -17.96 -13.10 15.89
CA TRP A 210 -18.47 -12.20 14.87
C TRP A 210 -18.21 -12.72 13.45
N LYS A 211 -17.17 -13.55 13.22
CA LYS A 211 -16.91 -14.20 11.94
C LYS A 211 -18.08 -15.07 11.48
N SER A 212 -18.81 -15.62 12.43
CA SER A 212 -20.01 -16.42 12.21
C SER A 212 -21.29 -15.61 12.41
N SER A 213 -21.21 -14.29 12.38
CA SER A 213 -22.34 -13.38 12.60
C SER A 213 -22.98 -13.56 13.99
N LEU A 214 -22.16 -13.77 15.01
CA LEU A 214 -22.56 -13.90 16.39
C LEU A 214 -21.86 -12.85 17.27
N ILE A 215 -22.56 -12.32 18.24
CA ILE A 215 -21.99 -11.60 19.39
C ILE A 215 -22.03 -12.60 20.55
N LYS A 216 -20.88 -13.15 20.92
CA LYS A 216 -20.77 -14.10 22.00
C LYS A 216 -20.22 -13.42 23.26
N CYS A 217 -20.92 -13.58 24.34
CA CYS A 217 -20.55 -13.15 25.68
C CYS A 217 -20.31 -14.39 26.54
N ASP A 218 -19.17 -14.44 27.22
CA ASP A 218 -18.80 -15.51 28.13
C ASP A 218 -18.22 -14.85 29.39
N ASN A 219 -19.05 -14.70 30.42
CA ASN A 219 -18.73 -13.92 31.62
C ASN A 219 -18.17 -12.53 31.28
N THR A 220 -18.78 -11.89 30.29
CA THR A 220 -18.32 -10.61 29.71
C THR A 220 -18.97 -9.46 30.50
N SER A 221 -18.20 -8.41 30.82
CA SER A 221 -18.80 -7.24 31.48
C SER A 221 -19.83 -6.55 30.58
N LEU A 222 -20.87 -6.01 31.16
CA LEU A 222 -21.90 -5.32 30.41
C LEU A 222 -21.36 -4.07 29.72
N ASP A 223 -20.39 -3.37 30.31
CA ASP A 223 -19.69 -2.25 29.65
C ASP A 223 -19.04 -2.66 28.34
N PHE A 224 -18.37 -3.81 28.33
CA PHE A 224 -17.75 -4.33 27.10
C PHE A 224 -18.78 -4.71 26.04
N LEU A 225 -19.90 -5.30 26.44
CA LEU A 225 -21.03 -5.59 25.55
C LEU A 225 -21.60 -4.28 24.97
N ILE A 226 -21.80 -3.26 25.81
CA ILE A 226 -22.30 -1.94 25.40
C ILE A 226 -21.37 -1.34 24.35
N ASP A 227 -20.05 -1.30 24.57
CA ASP A 227 -19.07 -0.83 23.60
C ASP A 227 -19.17 -1.60 22.26
N ARG A 228 -19.41 -2.92 22.31
CA ARG A 228 -19.63 -3.73 21.09
C ARG A 228 -20.91 -3.36 20.38
N LEU A 229 -22.00 -3.14 21.09
CA LEU A 229 -23.29 -2.73 20.52
C LEU A 229 -23.20 -1.33 19.89
N GLU A 230 -22.54 -0.38 20.56
CA GLU A 230 -22.30 0.95 20.01
C GLU A 230 -21.58 0.89 18.66
N ASN A 231 -20.52 0.10 18.59
CA ASN A 231 -19.74 -0.07 17.36
C ASN A 231 -20.52 -0.85 16.29
N TYR A 232 -21.20 -1.92 16.70
CA TYR A 232 -21.94 -2.78 15.77
C TYR A 232 -23.16 -2.08 15.16
N TYR A 233 -23.93 -1.33 15.96
CA TYR A 233 -25.14 -0.62 15.51
C TYR A 233 -24.88 0.84 15.11
N ASN A 234 -23.64 1.33 15.28
CA ASN A 234 -23.27 2.73 15.07
C ASN A 234 -24.16 3.70 15.85
N ILE A 235 -24.29 3.45 17.14
CA ILE A 235 -25.09 4.21 18.10
C ILE A 235 -24.20 4.72 19.23
N LYS A 236 -24.78 5.55 20.09
CA LYS A 236 -24.21 6.00 21.36
C LYS A 236 -25.10 5.57 22.50
N ILE A 237 -24.51 5.04 23.56
CA ILE A 237 -25.23 4.66 24.78
C ILE A 237 -24.62 5.45 25.95
N ASP A 238 -25.31 6.49 26.38
CA ASP A 238 -24.88 7.28 27.56
C ASP A 238 -25.02 6.43 28.83
N ASN A 239 -23.87 6.02 29.33
CA ASN A 239 -23.72 5.18 30.48
C ASN A 239 -23.02 5.98 31.60
N LYS A 240 -23.79 6.55 32.52
CA LYS A 240 -23.24 7.25 33.69
C LYS A 240 -22.87 6.32 34.84
N THR A 241 -23.24 5.06 34.72
CA THR A 241 -23.07 4.04 35.76
C THR A 241 -21.97 3.08 35.32
N ASP A 242 -21.11 2.66 36.23
CA ASP A 242 -20.07 1.65 35.97
C ASP A 242 -20.71 0.26 36.03
N PHE A 243 -20.79 -0.41 34.89
CA PHE A 243 -21.29 -1.78 34.74
C PHE A 243 -20.20 -2.83 34.62
N SER A 244 -18.96 -2.49 35.00
CA SER A 244 -17.80 -3.41 34.90
C SER A 244 -18.02 -4.70 35.73
N ASN A 245 -18.78 -4.62 36.82
CA ASN A 245 -19.11 -5.76 37.69
C ASN A 245 -20.35 -6.54 37.22
N CYS A 246 -21.10 -5.99 36.26
CA CYS A 246 -22.24 -6.68 35.67
C CYS A 246 -21.76 -7.59 34.56
N VAL A 247 -21.95 -8.88 34.68
CA VAL A 247 -21.49 -9.84 33.67
C VAL A 247 -22.67 -10.50 32.98
N ILE A 248 -22.50 -10.69 31.67
CA ILE A 248 -23.48 -11.37 30.83
C ILE A 248 -22.82 -12.56 30.13
N SER A 249 -23.56 -13.67 30.04
CA SER A 249 -23.21 -14.82 29.24
C SER A 249 -24.35 -15.17 28.31
N GLY A 250 -24.05 -15.33 27.02
CA GLY A 250 -25.04 -15.63 26.00
C GLY A 250 -24.53 -15.42 24.59
N GLU A 251 -25.38 -15.73 23.63
CA GLU A 251 -25.06 -15.55 22.21
C GLU A 251 -26.20 -14.74 21.56
N PHE A 252 -25.84 -13.63 20.92
CA PHE A 252 -26.75 -12.83 20.13
C PHE A 252 -26.45 -13.00 18.67
N ARG A 253 -27.44 -13.33 17.86
CA ARG A 253 -27.28 -13.40 16.40
C ARG A 253 -27.19 -11.99 15.81
N SER A 254 -26.35 -11.81 14.84
CA SER A 254 -26.13 -10.50 14.18
C SER A 254 -27.34 -10.01 13.35
N ASP A 255 -28.31 -10.90 13.08
CA ASP A 255 -29.56 -10.54 12.40
C ASP A 255 -30.60 -9.93 13.35
N LEU A 256 -30.43 -10.07 14.68
CA LEU A 256 -31.29 -9.39 15.65
C LEU A 256 -31.19 -7.87 15.47
N SER A 257 -32.30 -7.22 15.65
CA SER A 257 -32.37 -5.76 15.76
C SER A 257 -31.78 -5.29 17.08
N LEU A 258 -31.34 -4.04 17.13
CA LEU A 258 -30.89 -3.43 18.38
C LEU A 258 -31.99 -3.48 19.46
N ALA A 259 -33.24 -3.26 19.06
CA ALA A 259 -34.37 -3.29 19.99
C ALA A 259 -34.55 -4.66 20.67
N GLU A 260 -34.45 -5.75 19.91
CA GLU A 260 -34.52 -7.12 20.44
C GLU A 260 -33.36 -7.40 21.42
N ILE A 261 -32.15 -6.96 21.12
CA ILE A 261 -30.99 -7.14 22.01
C ILE A 261 -31.15 -6.31 23.28
N ILE A 262 -31.58 -5.04 23.15
CA ILE A 262 -31.85 -4.16 24.28
C ILE A 262 -32.93 -4.78 25.19
N GLU A 263 -34.02 -5.33 24.64
CA GLU A 263 -35.07 -5.99 25.39
C GLU A 263 -34.53 -7.18 26.20
N ILE A 264 -33.69 -8.03 25.56
CA ILE A 264 -33.07 -9.17 26.23
C ILE A 264 -32.19 -8.72 27.40
N ILE A 265 -31.34 -7.69 27.17
CA ILE A 265 -30.43 -7.17 28.19
C ILE A 265 -31.21 -6.51 29.31
N SER A 266 -32.23 -5.71 28.98
CA SER A 266 -33.08 -5.05 29.96
C SER A 266 -33.77 -6.04 30.89
N PHE A 267 -34.32 -7.10 30.31
CA PHE A 267 -34.98 -8.16 31.09
C PHE A 267 -34.03 -8.92 32.00
N SER A 268 -32.83 -9.25 31.49
CA SER A 268 -31.87 -10.09 32.24
C SER A 268 -31.13 -9.34 33.35
N HIS A 269 -30.99 -8.02 33.26
CA HIS A 269 -30.17 -7.22 34.19
C HIS A 269 -30.97 -6.12 34.91
N ASN A 270 -32.29 -6.11 34.74
CA ASN A 270 -33.19 -5.12 35.37
C ASN A 270 -32.75 -3.66 35.09
N ILE A 271 -32.31 -3.38 33.88
CA ILE A 271 -31.92 -2.05 33.41
C ILE A 271 -32.87 -1.60 32.30
N GLU A 272 -33.04 -0.29 32.14
CA GLU A 272 -33.90 0.29 31.13
C GLU A 272 -33.06 1.11 30.15
N PHE A 273 -33.21 0.84 28.85
CA PHE A 273 -32.63 1.65 27.81
C PHE A 273 -33.66 2.66 27.30
N LYS A 274 -33.42 3.94 27.51
CA LYS A 274 -34.25 5.03 26.98
C LYS A 274 -33.66 5.58 25.71
N ALA A 275 -34.40 5.54 24.63
CA ALA A 275 -34.02 6.20 23.38
C ALA A 275 -34.11 7.73 23.56
N LEU A 276 -33.01 8.43 23.35
CA LEU A 276 -32.96 9.89 23.28
C LEU A 276 -33.23 10.38 21.85
N ASN A 277 -32.75 9.63 20.86
CA ASN A 277 -33.04 9.78 19.45
C ASN A 277 -32.74 8.46 18.71
N GLU A 278 -32.74 8.46 17.37
CA GLU A 278 -32.52 7.25 16.56
C GLU A 278 -31.15 6.58 16.78
N LYS A 279 -30.16 7.34 17.29
CA LYS A 279 -28.78 6.88 17.45
C LYS A 279 -28.23 7.03 18.86
N GLU A 280 -29.01 7.57 19.78
CA GLU A 280 -28.56 7.81 21.14
C GLU A 280 -29.54 7.20 22.15
N TYR A 281 -28.97 6.45 23.05
CA TYR A 281 -29.71 5.78 24.15
C TYR A 281 -29.07 6.18 25.46
N LYS A 282 -29.84 6.09 26.53
CA LYS A 282 -29.39 6.26 27.92
C LYS A 282 -29.79 5.04 28.72
N ILE A 283 -28.90 4.56 29.55
CA ILE A 283 -29.23 3.49 30.51
C ILE A 283 -29.69 4.11 31.84
N GLU A 284 -30.83 3.64 32.33
CA GLU A 284 -31.35 3.96 33.66
C GLU A 284 -31.69 2.65 34.37
N GLY A 285 -31.58 2.64 35.69
CA GLY A 285 -31.92 1.48 36.52
C GLY A 285 -30.90 1.19 37.60
N ASN A 286 -31.26 0.31 38.51
CA ASN A 286 -30.37 -0.15 39.57
C ASN A 286 -29.47 -1.28 39.05
N ILE A 287 -28.21 -1.19 39.43
CA ILE A 287 -27.12 -2.01 38.99
C ILE A 287 -27.31 -3.43 39.49
N CYS A 288 -27.16 -4.37 38.57
CA CYS A 288 -26.88 -5.79 38.76
C CYS A 288 -26.73 -6.24 40.23
N GLU A 289 -27.82 -6.61 40.86
CA GLU A 289 -27.85 -7.40 42.12
C GLU A 289 -27.83 -8.89 41.78
#